data_f1d2b067ae2adbb3129217f93e995628
#
_entry.id   f1d2b067ae2adbb3129217f93e995628
#
_cell.length_a   1.000
_cell.length_b   1.000
_cell.length_c   1.000
_cell.angle_alpha   90.00
_cell.angle_beta   90.00
_cell.angle_gamma   90.00
#
_symmetry.space_group_name_H-M   'P 1'
#
loop_
_entity.id
_entity.type
_entity.pdbx_description
1 polymer ?
#
loop_
_entity_poly.entity_id
_entity_poly.type
_entity_poly.pdbx_seq_one_letter_code
_entity_poly.pdbx_strand_id
1 'polypeptide(L)'
;MDDCIFCKIVRGEIPSAKVYEDDEVYAFLDLGQVTEGHTLVIPKKHARNTFDLPDETAAELFRRVPKIARALKEALPIQGLNILNNNEEVAFQSVFHCHIHLIPRYSKS
;
A
#
# COMPACT_ATOMS: atom_id res chain seq x y z
N MET A 1 -10.38 -13.03 6.38
CA MET A 1 -9.79 -13.99 5.44
C MET A 1 -8.56 -14.59 6.08
N ASP A 2 -8.67 -15.84 6.48
CA ASP A 2 -7.61 -16.48 7.27
C ASP A 2 -6.33 -16.74 6.46
N ASP A 3 -6.46 -16.91 5.18
CA ASP A 3 -5.33 -17.20 4.30
C ASP A 3 -4.78 -15.96 3.58
N CYS A 4 -5.32 -14.77 3.87
CA CYS A 4 -4.84 -13.55 3.24
C CYS A 4 -3.57 -13.06 3.95
N ILE A 5 -2.46 -13.01 3.19
CA ILE A 5 -1.16 -12.62 3.77
C ILE A 5 -1.19 -11.18 4.31
N PHE A 6 -1.91 -10.26 3.65
CA PHE A 6 -2.00 -8.88 4.13
C PHE A 6 -2.88 -8.77 5.38
N CYS A 7 -3.95 -9.56 5.47
CA CYS A 7 -4.74 -9.62 6.70
C CYS A 7 -3.88 -10.11 7.86
N LYS A 8 -3.01 -11.09 7.60
CA LYS A 8 -2.10 -11.60 8.63
C LYS A 8 -1.09 -10.55 9.06
N ILE A 9 -0.61 -9.74 8.12
CA ILE A 9 0.30 -8.63 8.45
C ILE A 9 -0.42 -7.62 9.34
N VAL A 10 -1.66 -7.26 9.01
CA VAL A 10 -2.45 -6.33 9.82
C VAL A 10 -2.64 -6.85 11.23
N ARG A 11 -2.84 -8.16 11.40
CA ARG A 11 -3.02 -8.77 12.72
C ARG A 11 -1.71 -9.00 13.47
N GLY A 12 -0.57 -8.72 12.85
CA GLY A 12 0.73 -8.94 13.47
C GLY A 12 1.21 -10.38 13.45
N GLU A 13 0.56 -11.24 12.66
CA GLU A 13 0.94 -12.65 12.56
C GLU A 13 2.14 -12.86 11.65
N ILE A 14 2.39 -11.93 10.75
CA ILE A 14 3.53 -11.93 9.85
C ILE A 14 4.26 -10.61 10.04
N PRO A 15 5.58 -10.62 10.24
CA PRO A 15 6.32 -9.37 10.43
C PRO A 15 6.35 -8.54 9.16
N SER A 16 6.43 -7.22 9.32
CA SER A 16 6.52 -6.28 8.21
C SER A 16 7.30 -5.06 8.66
N ALA A 17 7.85 -4.33 7.69
CA ALA A 17 8.51 -3.05 7.97
C ALA A 17 7.44 -1.96 7.90
N LYS A 18 6.81 -1.66 9.04
CA LYS A 18 5.70 -0.73 9.11
C LYS A 18 6.16 0.70 8.83
N VAL A 19 5.39 1.39 8.00
CA VAL A 19 5.60 2.81 7.67
C VAL A 19 4.55 3.67 8.37
N TYR A 20 3.30 3.21 8.43
CA TYR A 20 2.20 3.97 9.00
C TYR A 20 1.08 3.02 9.42
N GLU A 21 0.36 3.38 10.47
CA GLU A 21 -0.81 2.61 10.90
C GLU A 21 -1.76 3.49 11.67
N ASP A 22 -3.06 3.32 11.41
CA ASP A 22 -4.13 3.86 12.24
C ASP A 22 -5.29 2.85 12.26
N ASP A 23 -6.47 3.27 12.69
CA ASP A 23 -7.61 2.36 12.84
C ASP A 23 -8.09 1.78 11.51
N GLU A 24 -7.87 2.48 10.40
CA GLU A 24 -8.44 2.12 9.11
C GLU A 24 -7.41 1.59 8.12
N VAL A 25 -6.15 2.00 8.25
CA VAL A 25 -5.13 1.82 7.21
C VAL A 25 -3.82 1.33 7.81
N TYR A 26 -3.13 0.50 7.05
CA TYR A 26 -1.80 0.00 7.38
C TYR A 26 -0.90 0.20 6.17
N ALA A 27 0.31 0.68 6.39
CA ALA A 27 1.28 0.85 5.32
C ALA A 27 2.62 0.24 5.71
N PHE A 28 3.26 -0.44 4.76
CA PHE A 28 4.51 -1.15 5.02
C PHE A 28 5.34 -1.23 3.74
N LEU A 29 6.65 -1.44 3.91
CA LEU A 29 7.54 -1.54 2.77
C LEU A 29 7.32 -2.87 2.03
N ASP A 30 7.28 -2.80 0.71
CA ASP A 30 7.20 -3.99 -0.13
C ASP A 30 8.52 -4.76 -0.03
N LEU A 31 8.45 -6.08 0.14
CA LEU A 31 9.64 -6.92 0.18
C LEU A 31 10.37 -6.94 -1.16
N GLY A 32 9.63 -6.83 -2.26
CA GLY A 32 10.19 -6.79 -3.60
C GLY A 32 10.28 -5.36 -4.14
N GLN A 33 10.91 -4.46 -3.39
CA GLN A 33 10.93 -3.04 -3.73
C GLN A 33 11.44 -2.77 -5.14
N VAL A 34 10.63 -2.06 -5.92
CA VAL A 34 11.03 -1.57 -7.25
C VAL A 34 12.11 -0.50 -7.06
N THR A 35 11.91 0.38 -6.08
CA THR A 35 12.89 1.39 -5.69
C THR A 35 12.90 1.46 -4.17
N GLU A 36 13.93 2.07 -3.61
CA GLU A 36 14.02 2.26 -2.16
C GLU A 36 12.80 3.04 -1.66
N GLY A 37 12.15 2.51 -0.63
CA GLY A 37 10.98 3.15 -0.05
C GLY A 37 9.66 2.76 -0.69
N HIS A 38 9.65 1.81 -1.64
CA HIS A 38 8.43 1.31 -2.25
C HIS A 38 7.50 0.81 -1.14
N THR A 39 6.39 1.49 -0.97
CA THR A 39 5.45 1.26 0.14
C THR A 39 4.13 0.76 -0.40
N LEU A 40 3.51 -0.15 0.35
CA LEU A 40 2.14 -0.61 0.08
C LEU A 40 1.23 -0.02 1.12
N VAL A 41 0.11 0.57 0.68
CA VAL A 41 -0.90 1.13 1.56
C VAL A 41 -2.15 0.27 1.41
N ILE A 42 -2.62 -0.31 2.51
CA ILE A 42 -3.75 -1.23 2.48
C ILE A 42 -4.83 -0.80 3.47
N PRO A 43 -6.10 -1.08 3.14
CA PRO A 43 -7.16 -0.95 4.15
C PRO A 43 -7.05 -2.13 5.10
N LYS A 44 -7.32 -1.92 6.38
CA LYS A 44 -7.34 -3.02 7.35
C LYS A 44 -8.51 -3.95 7.07
N LYS A 45 -9.61 -3.39 6.58
CA LYS A 45 -10.76 -4.18 6.16
C LYS A 45 -10.45 -4.86 4.84
N HIS A 46 -10.64 -6.18 4.78
CA HIS A 46 -10.32 -6.93 3.58
C HIS A 46 -11.27 -6.58 2.43
N ALA A 47 -10.69 -6.32 1.25
CA ALA A 47 -11.39 -6.25 -0.02
C ALA A 47 -10.42 -6.81 -1.05
N ARG A 48 -10.91 -7.53 -2.03
CA ARG A 48 -10.05 -8.15 -3.03
C ARG A 48 -9.28 -7.11 -3.84
N ASN A 49 -10.00 -6.07 -4.31
CA ASN A 49 -9.38 -4.98 -5.06
C ASN A 49 -10.39 -3.83 -5.16
N THR A 50 -10.17 -2.89 -6.07
CA THR A 50 -11.03 -1.71 -6.22
C THR A 50 -12.47 -2.08 -6.55
N PHE A 51 -12.70 -3.19 -7.26
CA PHE A 51 -14.05 -3.54 -7.71
C PHE A 51 -15.00 -3.87 -6.55
N ASP A 52 -14.51 -4.42 -5.45
CA ASP A 52 -15.35 -4.74 -4.29
C ASP A 52 -15.04 -3.87 -3.07
N LEU A 53 -14.19 -2.86 -3.24
CA LEU A 53 -13.84 -1.95 -2.15
C LEU A 53 -15.03 -1.02 -1.86
N PRO A 54 -15.56 -1.02 -0.61
CA PRO A 54 -16.66 -0.11 -0.28
C PRO A 54 -16.22 1.36 -0.41
N ASP A 55 -17.14 2.22 -0.81
CA ASP A 55 -16.84 3.64 -1.03
C ASP A 55 -16.24 4.30 0.21
N GLU A 56 -16.77 3.98 1.39
CA GLU A 56 -16.27 4.57 2.63
C GLU A 56 -14.86 4.11 2.93
N THR A 57 -14.57 2.83 2.69
CA THR A 57 -13.22 2.29 2.88
C THR A 57 -12.25 2.91 1.89
N ALA A 58 -12.69 3.11 0.64
CA ALA A 58 -11.87 3.76 -0.37
C ALA A 58 -11.52 5.19 0.04
N ALA A 59 -12.51 5.93 0.57
CA ALA A 59 -12.27 7.31 1.01
C ALA A 59 -11.23 7.34 2.15
N GLU A 60 -11.35 6.43 3.11
CA GLU A 60 -10.39 6.38 4.21
C GLU A 60 -9.00 6.00 3.74
N LEU A 61 -8.92 5.04 2.81
CA LEU A 61 -7.65 4.60 2.26
C LEU A 61 -6.93 5.74 1.52
N PHE A 62 -7.62 6.35 0.55
CA PHE A 62 -7.00 7.36 -0.29
C PHE A 62 -6.74 8.67 0.45
N ARG A 63 -7.49 8.97 1.49
CA ARG A 63 -7.25 10.15 2.31
C ARG A 63 -5.87 10.11 2.98
N ARG A 64 -5.36 8.91 3.27
CA ARG A 64 -4.05 8.75 3.91
C ARG A 64 -2.89 8.77 2.92
N VAL A 65 -3.16 8.53 1.64
CA VAL A 65 -2.08 8.42 0.64
C VAL A 65 -1.20 9.68 0.60
N PRO A 66 -1.75 10.89 0.50
CA PRO A 66 -0.86 12.08 0.48
C PRO A 66 -0.03 12.23 1.75
N LYS A 67 -0.60 11.92 2.92
CA LYS A 67 0.13 12.00 4.18
C LYS A 67 1.33 11.07 4.18
N ILE A 68 1.13 9.82 3.74
CA ILE A 68 2.21 8.84 3.69
C ILE A 68 3.25 9.23 2.64
N ALA A 69 2.79 9.73 1.49
CA ALA A 69 3.69 10.21 0.43
C ALA A 69 4.58 11.34 0.93
N ARG A 70 4.01 12.29 1.69
CA ARG A 70 4.80 13.38 2.25
C ARG A 70 5.82 12.89 3.25
N ALA A 71 5.47 11.88 4.05
CA ALA A 71 6.42 11.29 4.99
C ALA A 71 7.59 10.64 4.27
N LEU A 72 7.33 9.95 3.17
CA LEU A 72 8.39 9.37 2.36
C LEU A 72 9.29 10.45 1.76
N LYS A 73 8.70 11.54 1.29
CA LYS A 73 9.45 12.65 0.71
C LYS A 73 10.35 13.32 1.74
N GLU A 74 9.92 13.39 3.00
CA GLU A 74 10.75 13.94 4.07
C GLU A 74 11.90 13.02 4.46
N ALA A 75 11.66 11.71 4.40
CA ALA A 75 12.65 10.72 4.85
C ALA A 75 13.66 10.36 3.78
N LEU A 76 13.32 10.49 2.50
CA LEU A 76 14.13 10.02 1.39
C LEU A 76 14.27 11.13 0.34
N PRO A 77 15.40 11.16 -0.39
CA PRO A 77 15.63 12.22 -1.40
C PRO A 77 14.90 11.92 -2.71
N ILE A 78 13.59 11.68 -2.64
CA ILE A 78 12.80 11.35 -3.82
C ILE A 78 12.48 12.60 -4.62
N GLN A 79 12.42 12.44 -5.94
CA GLN A 79 12.10 13.54 -6.86
C GLN A 79 10.71 13.41 -7.45
N GLY A 80 10.12 12.22 -7.37
CA GLY A 80 8.78 11.95 -7.86
C GLY A 80 8.22 10.70 -7.24
N LEU A 81 6.97 10.39 -7.56
CA LEU A 81 6.27 9.26 -6.99
C LEU A 81 5.25 8.73 -7.97
N ASN A 82 5.26 7.43 -8.20
CA ASN A 82 4.18 6.79 -8.94
C ASN A 82 3.22 6.15 -7.94
N ILE A 83 1.94 6.33 -8.18
CA ILE A 83 0.88 5.70 -7.40
C ILE A 83 0.22 4.69 -8.32
N LEU A 84 0.19 3.43 -7.92
CA LEU A 84 -0.27 2.34 -8.76
C LEU A 84 -1.21 1.44 -7.99
N ASN A 85 -2.29 1.04 -8.63
CA ASN A 85 -3.23 0.06 -8.06
C ASN A 85 -3.58 -0.96 -9.15
N ASN A 86 -3.26 -2.22 -8.91
CA ASN A 86 -3.53 -3.30 -9.85
C ASN A 86 -4.76 -4.07 -9.41
N ASN A 87 -5.68 -4.30 -10.34
CA ASN A 87 -6.96 -4.96 -10.04
C ASN A 87 -7.13 -6.16 -10.98
N GLU A 88 -7.10 -7.36 -10.42
CA GLU A 88 -7.18 -8.67 -11.04
C GLU A 88 -5.86 -9.11 -11.67
N GLU A 89 -5.76 -10.40 -11.85
CA GLU A 89 -4.52 -11.03 -12.32
C GLU A 89 -4.07 -10.50 -13.68
N VAL A 90 -5.02 -10.27 -14.58
CA VAL A 90 -4.72 -9.77 -15.92
C VAL A 90 -4.11 -8.38 -15.88
N ALA A 91 -4.32 -7.63 -14.79
CA ALA A 91 -3.73 -6.31 -14.57
C ALA A 91 -2.59 -6.35 -13.54
N PHE A 92 -2.00 -7.55 -13.36
CA PHE A 92 -0.80 -7.78 -12.54
C PHE A 92 -1.02 -7.68 -11.03
N GLN A 93 -2.25 -7.88 -10.56
CA GLN A 93 -2.48 -7.98 -9.13
C GLN A 93 -1.91 -9.30 -8.62
N SER A 94 -0.97 -9.24 -7.68
CA SER A 94 -0.29 -10.42 -7.17
C SER A 94 -0.82 -10.90 -5.82
N VAL A 95 -1.36 -9.99 -5.01
CA VAL A 95 -1.97 -10.33 -3.72
C VAL A 95 -3.40 -9.82 -3.73
N PHE A 96 -4.35 -10.67 -3.35
CA PHE A 96 -5.77 -10.34 -3.48
C PHE A 96 -6.34 -9.74 -2.20
N HIS A 97 -5.73 -8.65 -1.82
CA HIS A 97 -6.14 -7.69 -0.81
C HIS A 97 -5.77 -6.34 -1.39
N CYS A 98 -6.76 -5.48 -1.57
CA CYS A 98 -6.57 -4.19 -2.24
C CYS A 98 -5.36 -3.45 -1.67
N HIS A 99 -4.47 -2.99 -2.53
CA HIS A 99 -3.30 -2.26 -2.08
C HIS A 99 -2.86 -1.22 -3.11
N ILE A 100 -2.38 -0.10 -2.57
CA ILE A 100 -1.90 1.01 -3.37
C ILE A 100 -0.39 1.03 -3.26
N HIS A 101 0.30 0.94 -4.40
CA HIS A 101 1.75 1.06 -4.45
C HIS A 101 2.13 2.53 -4.46
N LEU A 102 3.05 2.91 -3.58
CA LEU A 102 3.72 4.21 -3.63
C LEU A 102 5.16 3.91 -4.02
N ILE A 103 5.53 4.25 -5.24
CA ILE A 103 6.83 3.92 -5.80
C ILE A 103 7.66 5.18 -5.97
N PRO A 104 8.61 5.44 -5.05
CA PRO A 104 9.46 6.62 -5.16
C PRO A 104 10.34 6.58 -6.40
N ARG A 105 10.58 7.74 -6.99
CA ARG A 105 11.48 7.88 -8.13
C ARG A 105 12.55 8.90 -7.78
N TYR A 106 13.79 8.56 -8.06
CA TYR A 106 14.94 9.34 -7.61
C TYR A 106 15.61 10.13 -8.73
N SER A 107 15.41 9.71 -9.97
CA SER A 107 15.90 10.44 -11.15
C SER A 107 15.13 9.96 -12.35
N LYS A 108 15.28 10.68 -13.47
CA LYS A 108 14.62 10.33 -14.72
C LYS A 108 15.42 9.35 -15.55
N SER A 109 16.69 9.23 -15.31
CA SER A 109 17.58 8.36 -16.11
C SER A 109 17.64 6.94 -15.62
#